data_cd5dd78c9d5883f3871826d48515dd76
#
_entry.id   cd5dd78c9d5883f3871826d48515dd76
#
_cell.length_a   1.000
_cell.length_b   1.000
_cell.length_c   1.000
_cell.angle_alpha   90.00
_cell.angle_beta   90.00
_cell.angle_gamma   90.00
#
_symmetry.space_group_name_H-M   'P 1'
#
loop_
_entity.id
_entity.type
_entity.pdbx_description
1 polymer ?
#
loop_
_entity_poly.entity_id
_entity_poly.type
_entity_poly.pdbx_seq_one_letter_code
_entity_poly.pdbx_strand_id
1 'polypeptide(L)'
;DFFRMLKPAVYTRTMREPSWGFKLTGKEGSNTIGAYIVRDDMTNLIFPSSQSSSSTSMAVESTASVLRYKRDLGNRYTVGVLFTGRGGEGYFNRLLGVDGHFRITQTDSIQLQVMGSSTKYPTDVASEFHQPLSDFSGGFISFEYDHESRNLGWWFDYEEISDNFRADL
;
A
#
# COMPACT_ATOMS: atom_id res chain seq x y z
N ASP A 1 7.98 12.37 -0.44
CA ASP A 1 6.70 11.79 -0.03
C ASP A 1 6.91 10.88 1.19
N PHE A 2 6.17 11.15 2.27
CA PHE A 2 6.29 10.42 3.54
C PHE A 2 5.74 8.99 3.45
N PHE A 3 4.79 8.74 2.56
CA PHE A 3 4.07 7.46 2.45
C PHE A 3 4.54 6.58 1.30
N ARG A 4 5.49 7.05 0.50
CA ARG A 4 5.94 6.35 -0.70
C ARG A 4 6.69 5.05 -0.36
N MET A 5 6.32 3.98 -1.06
CA MET A 5 7.05 2.72 -1.20
C MET A 5 7.51 2.55 -2.65
N LEU A 6 8.25 1.49 -2.96
CA LEU A 6 8.65 1.15 -4.33
C LEU A 6 7.41 1.00 -5.23
N LYS A 7 6.50 0.12 -4.86
CA LYS A 7 5.17 0.01 -5.49
C LYS A 7 4.14 0.68 -4.56
N PRO A 8 3.33 1.62 -5.06
CA PRO A 8 2.37 2.34 -4.23
C PRO A 8 1.31 1.41 -3.63
N ALA A 9 1.14 1.45 -2.32
CA ALA A 9 0.09 0.72 -1.60
C ALA A 9 -0.94 1.68 -0.95
N VAL A 10 -0.74 2.98 -1.11
CA VAL A 10 -1.63 4.03 -0.60
C VAL A 10 -2.06 4.92 -1.75
N TYR A 11 -3.36 4.96 -2.01
CA TYR A 11 -3.94 5.73 -3.09
C TYR A 11 -5.06 6.63 -2.58
N THR A 12 -4.71 7.78 -2.05
CA THR A 12 -5.63 8.70 -1.36
C THR A 12 -6.79 9.24 -2.22
N ARG A 13 -6.77 9.04 -3.53
CA ARG A 13 -7.89 9.40 -4.43
C ARG A 13 -9.15 8.55 -4.25
N THR A 14 -9.07 7.43 -3.52
CA THR A 14 -10.24 6.63 -3.15
C THR A 14 -11.11 7.31 -2.08
N MET A 15 -10.57 8.29 -1.35
CA MET A 15 -11.30 9.09 -0.37
C MET A 15 -11.97 10.27 -1.07
N ARG A 16 -13.30 10.29 -1.15
CA ARG A 16 -14.05 11.29 -1.93
C ARG A 16 -14.75 12.35 -1.08
N GLU A 17 -15.31 11.95 0.05
CA GLU A 17 -16.13 12.83 0.90
C GLU A 17 -15.62 12.78 2.36
N PRO A 18 -14.39 13.27 2.60
CA PRO A 18 -13.84 13.26 3.95
C PRO A 18 -14.62 14.24 4.85
N SER A 19 -15.25 13.74 5.90
CA SER A 19 -15.95 14.56 6.90
C SER A 19 -14.98 15.17 7.91
N TRP A 20 -13.92 14.44 8.27
CA TRP A 20 -12.80 14.97 9.07
C TRP A 20 -11.55 14.13 8.84
N GLY A 21 -10.41 14.70 9.16
CA GLY A 21 -9.14 13.98 9.08
C GLY A 21 -8.05 14.63 9.92
N PHE A 22 -7.09 13.82 10.31
CA PHE A 22 -5.88 14.25 10.99
C PHE A 22 -4.65 13.68 10.28
N LYS A 23 -3.62 14.52 10.11
CA LYS A 23 -2.36 14.12 9.50
C LYS A 23 -1.20 14.59 10.33
N LEU A 24 -0.25 13.70 10.59
CA LEU A 24 1.03 13.97 11.23
C LEU A 24 2.16 13.51 10.30
N THR A 25 3.14 14.36 10.07
CA THR A 25 4.36 13.99 9.33
C THR A 25 5.56 14.67 9.98
N GLY A 26 6.67 13.96 10.03
CA GLY A 26 7.89 14.50 10.61
C GLY A 26 9.12 13.70 10.21
N LYS A 27 10.27 14.38 10.27
CA LYS A 27 11.59 13.75 10.14
C LYS A 27 12.47 14.28 11.27
N GLU A 28 13.06 13.34 12.02
CA GLU A 28 14.01 13.64 13.07
C GLU A 28 15.25 12.74 12.93
N GLY A 29 16.38 13.35 12.64
CA GLY A 29 17.60 12.64 12.30
C GLY A 29 17.38 11.66 11.16
N SER A 30 17.63 10.40 11.42
CA SER A 30 17.44 9.30 10.45
C SER A 30 16.02 8.74 10.41
N ASN A 31 15.11 9.23 11.26
CA ASN A 31 13.76 8.68 11.36
C ASN A 31 12.76 9.56 10.63
N THR A 32 11.87 8.95 9.86
CA THR A 32 10.77 9.60 9.17
C THR A 32 9.47 8.93 9.57
N ILE A 33 8.49 9.69 10.01
CA ILE A 33 7.16 9.20 10.36
C ILE A 33 6.10 9.94 9.55
N GLY A 34 5.10 9.20 9.09
CA GLY A 34 3.89 9.73 8.49
C GLY A 34 2.69 8.96 9.03
N ALA A 35 1.69 9.67 9.47
CA ALA A 35 0.44 9.08 9.91
C ALA A 35 -0.72 9.94 9.43
N TYR A 36 -1.83 9.32 9.06
CA TYR A 36 -3.09 10.02 8.93
C TYR A 36 -4.26 9.10 9.27
N ILE A 37 -5.34 9.71 9.69
CA ILE A 37 -6.64 9.09 9.89
C ILE A 37 -7.69 10.00 9.28
N VAL A 38 -8.64 9.42 8.54
CA VAL A 38 -9.70 10.14 7.86
C VAL A 38 -10.99 9.36 7.98
N ARG A 39 -12.10 10.05 8.26
CA ARG A 39 -13.44 9.51 8.13
C ARG A 39 -14.02 9.97 6.80
N ASP A 40 -14.48 9.02 6.02
CA ASP A 40 -15.06 9.21 4.69
C ASP A 40 -16.52 8.76 4.71
N ASP A 41 -17.44 9.60 4.27
CA ASP A 41 -18.87 9.31 4.29
C ASP A 41 -19.28 8.40 3.12
N MET A 42 -18.40 8.26 2.11
CA MET A 42 -18.56 7.30 1.00
C MET A 42 -17.33 6.41 0.85
N THR A 43 -17.56 5.11 0.75
CA THR A 43 -16.50 4.14 0.52
C THR A 43 -16.42 3.76 -0.95
N ASN A 44 -15.35 4.17 -1.64
CA ASN A 44 -15.08 3.76 -3.01
C ASN A 44 -14.12 2.58 -3.01
N LEU A 45 -14.48 1.54 -3.75
CA LEU A 45 -13.70 0.32 -3.94
C LEU A 45 -13.37 0.13 -5.42
N ILE A 46 -12.17 -0.36 -5.68
CA ILE A 46 -11.71 -0.73 -7.01
C ILE A 46 -11.40 -2.23 -6.98
N PHE A 47 -12.10 -2.99 -7.79
CA PHE A 47 -11.91 -4.44 -7.91
C PHE A 47 -11.07 -4.77 -9.15
N PRO A 48 -9.98 -5.52 -9.00
CA PRO A 48 -9.22 -6.00 -10.14
C PRO A 48 -10.06 -7.02 -10.92
N SER A 49 -9.99 -6.95 -12.23
CA SER A 49 -10.61 -7.90 -13.15
C SER A 49 -9.59 -8.29 -14.23
N SER A 50 -9.81 -9.42 -14.90
CA SER A 50 -8.88 -9.97 -15.89
C SER A 50 -8.62 -9.06 -17.11
N GLN A 51 -9.50 -8.12 -17.42
CA GLN A 51 -9.38 -7.22 -18.57
C GLN A 51 -9.49 -5.74 -18.23
N SER A 52 -9.95 -5.39 -17.02
CA SER A 52 -10.15 -4.01 -16.59
C SER A 52 -10.32 -3.97 -15.07
N SER A 53 -10.44 -2.77 -14.50
CA SER A 53 -10.85 -2.59 -13.10
C SER A 53 -12.33 -2.21 -13.05
N SER A 54 -13.08 -2.84 -12.16
CA SER A 54 -14.45 -2.41 -11.82
C SER A 54 -14.39 -1.54 -10.57
N SER A 55 -15.20 -0.49 -10.51
CA SER A 55 -15.30 0.35 -9.32
C SER A 55 -16.74 0.45 -8.86
N THR A 56 -16.93 0.47 -7.56
CA THR A 56 -18.21 0.73 -6.93
C THR A 56 -18.06 1.77 -5.82
N SER A 57 -19.15 2.49 -5.57
CA SER A 57 -19.26 3.44 -4.47
C SER A 57 -20.34 2.93 -3.53
N MET A 58 -19.97 2.65 -2.30
CA MET A 58 -20.90 2.27 -1.24
C MET A 58 -21.24 3.50 -0.41
N ALA A 59 -22.53 3.74 -0.15
CA ALA A 59 -22.98 4.73 0.84
C ALA A 59 -22.77 4.21 2.27
N VAL A 60 -21.54 3.77 2.55
CA VAL A 60 -21.12 3.25 3.85
C VAL A 60 -19.97 4.13 4.34
N GLU A 61 -20.16 4.69 5.51
CA GLU A 61 -19.10 5.44 6.19
C GLU A 61 -17.92 4.52 6.51
N SER A 62 -16.71 4.98 6.23
CA SER A 62 -15.50 4.25 6.60
C SER A 62 -14.47 5.15 7.25
N THR A 63 -13.65 4.56 8.10
CA THR A 63 -12.47 5.21 8.66
C THR A 63 -11.24 4.59 8.01
N ALA A 64 -10.44 5.46 7.40
CA ALA A 64 -9.16 5.10 6.79
C ALA A 64 -8.00 5.58 7.68
N SER A 65 -7.00 4.74 7.87
CA SER A 65 -5.79 5.06 8.63
C SER A 65 -4.54 4.59 7.91
N VAL A 66 -3.48 5.38 8.00
CA VAL A 66 -2.16 5.03 7.48
C VAL A 66 -1.11 5.38 8.52
N LEU A 67 -0.19 4.47 8.73
CA LEU A 67 1.02 4.68 9.51
C LEU A 67 2.23 4.23 8.69
N ARG A 68 3.16 5.14 8.48
CA ARG A 68 4.43 4.91 7.79
C ARG A 68 5.59 5.27 8.69
N TYR A 69 6.53 4.37 8.83
CA TYR A 69 7.81 4.64 9.47
C TYR A 69 8.93 4.25 8.53
N LYS A 70 9.92 5.13 8.37
CA LYS A 70 11.16 4.85 7.62
C LYS A 70 12.35 5.24 8.47
N ARG A 71 13.43 4.49 8.32
CA ARG A 71 14.71 4.77 8.95
C ARG A 71 15.86 4.68 7.95
N ASP A 72 16.63 5.75 7.88
CA ASP A 72 17.87 5.78 7.14
C ASP A 72 18.99 5.14 7.98
N LEU A 73 19.63 4.11 7.45
CA LEU A 73 20.74 3.41 8.09
C LEU A 73 22.04 3.86 7.41
N GLY A 74 22.59 4.98 7.89
CA GLY A 74 23.68 5.69 7.22
C GLY A 74 23.20 6.34 5.92
N ASN A 75 24.12 6.49 4.96
CA ASN A 75 23.84 7.20 3.70
C ASN A 75 23.45 6.27 2.54
N ARG A 76 23.34 4.97 2.78
CA ARG A 76 23.21 3.97 1.72
C ARG A 76 21.98 3.08 1.84
N TYR A 77 21.41 2.96 3.01
CA TYR A 77 20.32 2.01 3.27
C TYR A 77 19.13 2.73 3.89
N THR A 78 17.95 2.34 3.47
CA THR A 78 16.69 2.79 4.09
C THR A 78 15.81 1.59 4.28
N VAL A 79 15.20 1.46 5.43
CA VAL A 79 14.19 0.45 5.74
C VAL A 79 12.90 1.11 6.19
N GLY A 80 11.78 0.48 5.89
CA GLY A 80 10.49 1.05 6.24
C GLY A 80 9.42 0.03 6.54
N VAL A 81 8.41 0.48 7.26
CA VAL A 81 7.18 -0.27 7.57
C VAL A 81 5.99 0.61 7.23
N LEU A 82 4.99 0.03 6.57
CA LEU A 82 3.71 0.65 6.27
C LEU A 82 2.59 -0.18 6.87
N PHE A 83 1.67 0.46 7.55
CA PHE A 83 0.37 -0.09 7.89
C PHE A 83 -0.71 0.77 7.25
N THR A 84 -1.71 0.12 6.63
CA THR A 84 -2.95 0.77 6.23
C THR A 84 -4.14 0.00 6.78
N GLY A 85 -5.19 0.72 7.12
CA GLY A 85 -6.45 0.15 7.55
C GLY A 85 -7.60 0.99 7.06
N ARG A 86 -8.61 0.36 6.47
CA ARG A 86 -9.89 0.97 6.14
C ARG A 86 -10.99 0.07 6.65
N GLY A 87 -12.01 0.62 7.30
CA GLY A 87 -13.09 -0.19 7.84
C GLY A 87 -14.36 0.62 8.03
N GLY A 88 -15.49 -0.05 7.79
CA GLY A 88 -16.84 0.44 7.95
C GLY A 88 -17.79 -0.71 8.29
N GLU A 89 -19.10 -0.49 8.20
CA GLU A 89 -20.07 -1.51 8.48
C GLU A 89 -19.96 -2.69 7.50
N GLY A 90 -19.67 -3.89 8.03
CA GLY A 90 -19.50 -5.12 7.24
C GLY A 90 -18.26 -5.16 6.33
N TYR A 91 -17.41 -4.14 6.36
CA TYR A 91 -16.22 -4.00 5.52
C TYR A 91 -14.96 -3.76 6.33
N PHE A 92 -13.87 -4.40 5.96
CA PHE A 92 -12.52 -3.97 6.32
C PHE A 92 -11.48 -4.37 5.26
N ASN A 93 -10.44 -3.57 5.14
CA ASN A 93 -9.17 -3.91 4.49
C ASN A 93 -8.04 -3.46 5.41
N ARG A 94 -7.08 -4.35 5.68
CA ARG A 94 -5.87 -4.08 6.46
C ARG A 94 -4.69 -4.57 5.68
N LEU A 95 -3.64 -3.75 5.63
CA LEU A 95 -2.40 -4.10 4.95
C LEU A 95 -1.22 -3.77 5.86
N LEU A 96 -0.28 -4.68 5.92
CA LEU A 96 1.04 -4.48 6.53
C LEU A 96 2.10 -4.71 5.46
N GLY A 97 3.04 -3.77 5.34
CA GLY A 97 4.14 -3.85 4.39
C GLY A 97 5.46 -3.48 5.01
N VAL A 98 6.52 -4.10 4.52
CA VAL A 98 7.90 -3.73 4.79
C VAL A 98 8.63 -3.48 3.48
N ASP A 99 9.56 -2.54 3.48
CA ASP A 99 10.38 -2.23 2.31
C ASP A 99 11.79 -1.85 2.71
N GLY A 100 12.71 -2.02 1.78
CA GLY A 100 14.08 -1.64 1.94
C GLY A 100 14.69 -1.15 0.62
N HIS A 101 15.58 -0.16 0.73
CA HIS A 101 16.43 0.28 -0.36
C HIS A 101 17.89 0.21 0.10
N PHE A 102 18.70 -0.51 -0.65
CA PHE A 102 20.08 -0.84 -0.31
C PHE A 102 21.02 -0.46 -1.47
N ARG A 103 21.76 0.62 -1.33
CA ARG A 103 22.82 0.97 -2.27
C ARG A 103 24.09 0.19 -1.92
N ILE A 104 24.30 -0.91 -2.62
CA ILE A 104 25.40 -1.87 -2.36
C ILE A 104 26.75 -1.25 -2.76
N THR A 105 26.78 -0.63 -3.94
CA THR A 105 27.96 0.09 -4.45
C THR A 105 27.57 1.50 -4.89
N GLN A 106 28.44 2.20 -5.60
CA GLN A 106 28.08 3.48 -6.25
C GLN A 106 27.21 3.28 -7.48
N THR A 107 27.25 2.08 -8.07
CA THR A 107 26.58 1.72 -9.31
C THR A 107 25.44 0.72 -9.12
N ASP A 108 25.35 0.08 -7.95
CA ASP A 108 24.41 -1.02 -7.72
C ASP A 108 23.48 -0.73 -6.57
N SER A 109 22.20 -0.92 -6.80
CA SER A 109 21.15 -0.81 -5.77
C SER A 109 20.14 -1.96 -5.82
N ILE A 110 19.62 -2.30 -4.66
CA ILE A 110 18.56 -3.28 -4.47
C ILE A 110 17.38 -2.60 -3.78
N GLN A 111 16.18 -2.86 -4.26
CA GLN A 111 14.94 -2.52 -3.60
C GLN A 111 14.12 -3.78 -3.36
N LEU A 112 13.54 -3.90 -2.18
CA LEU A 112 12.72 -5.02 -1.78
C LEU A 112 11.46 -4.50 -1.11
N GLN A 113 10.31 -5.11 -1.43
CA GLN A 113 9.04 -4.82 -0.79
C GLN A 113 8.24 -6.09 -0.61
N VAL A 114 7.70 -6.29 0.59
CA VAL A 114 6.81 -7.40 0.92
C VAL A 114 5.59 -6.83 1.64
N MET A 115 4.40 -7.24 1.22
CA MET A 115 3.14 -6.79 1.81
C MET A 115 2.20 -7.97 2.02
N GLY A 116 1.40 -7.89 3.07
CA GLY A 116 0.28 -8.80 3.32
C GLY A 116 -0.99 -8.01 3.55
N SER A 117 -2.10 -8.49 3.01
CA SER A 117 -3.42 -7.88 3.22
C SER A 117 -4.42 -8.88 3.80
N SER A 118 -5.38 -8.36 4.56
CA SER A 118 -6.56 -9.09 5.04
C SER A 118 -7.79 -8.24 4.79
N THR A 119 -8.79 -8.83 4.13
CA THR A 119 -9.94 -8.11 3.58
C THR A 119 -11.23 -8.86 3.82
N LYS A 120 -12.30 -8.11 4.04
CA LYS A 120 -13.69 -8.57 4.04
C LYS A 120 -14.56 -7.53 3.37
N TYR A 121 -15.41 -7.96 2.45
CA TYR A 121 -16.43 -7.12 1.83
C TYR A 121 -17.82 -7.44 2.37
N PRO A 122 -18.78 -6.48 2.36
CA PRO A 122 -20.19 -6.77 2.57
C PRO A 122 -20.68 -7.85 1.61
N THR A 123 -21.62 -8.70 2.05
CA THR A 123 -22.04 -9.89 1.30
C THR A 123 -22.64 -9.55 -0.08
N ASP A 124 -23.40 -8.46 -0.17
CA ASP A 124 -23.99 -7.95 -1.40
C ASP A 124 -22.90 -7.53 -2.41
N VAL A 125 -21.95 -6.74 -1.97
CA VAL A 125 -20.79 -6.31 -2.79
C VAL A 125 -19.91 -7.51 -3.19
N ALA A 126 -19.62 -8.41 -2.25
CA ALA A 126 -18.83 -9.60 -2.54
C ALA A 126 -19.51 -10.49 -3.60
N SER A 127 -20.84 -10.64 -3.53
CA SER A 127 -21.60 -11.40 -4.51
C SER A 127 -21.65 -10.73 -5.88
N GLU A 128 -21.87 -9.42 -5.93
CA GLU A 128 -21.93 -8.65 -7.18
C GLU A 128 -20.61 -8.64 -7.95
N PHE A 129 -19.48 -8.48 -7.22
CA PHE A 129 -18.14 -8.39 -7.80
C PHE A 129 -17.34 -9.69 -7.75
N HIS A 130 -17.99 -10.82 -7.49
CA HIS A 130 -17.39 -12.16 -7.45
C HIS A 130 -16.17 -12.25 -6.52
N GLN A 131 -16.26 -11.55 -5.37
CA GLN A 131 -15.24 -11.61 -4.32
C GLN A 131 -15.56 -12.71 -3.30
N PRO A 132 -14.58 -13.19 -2.52
CA PRO A 132 -14.83 -14.15 -1.44
C PRO A 132 -15.86 -13.61 -0.45
N LEU A 133 -16.81 -14.46 -0.04
CA LEU A 133 -17.88 -14.12 0.93
C LEU A 133 -17.39 -14.11 2.38
N SER A 134 -16.28 -14.79 2.67
CA SER A 134 -15.60 -14.79 3.96
C SER A 134 -14.38 -13.86 3.94
N ASP A 135 -13.77 -13.68 5.10
CA ASP A 135 -12.47 -12.99 5.22
C ASP A 135 -11.42 -13.73 4.37
N PHE A 136 -10.60 -12.98 3.67
CA PHE A 136 -9.53 -13.53 2.85
C PHE A 136 -8.25 -12.71 2.98
N SER A 137 -7.12 -13.34 2.66
CA SER A 137 -5.81 -12.72 2.77
C SER A 137 -5.00 -12.95 1.51
N GLY A 138 -4.11 -12.01 1.22
CA GLY A 138 -3.22 -12.08 0.08
C GLY A 138 -1.87 -11.46 0.37
N GLY A 139 -0.90 -11.79 -0.48
CA GLY A 139 0.48 -11.32 -0.38
C GLY A 139 0.96 -10.68 -1.67
N PHE A 140 1.95 -9.82 -1.51
CA PHE A 140 2.68 -9.15 -2.56
C PHE A 140 4.17 -9.16 -2.23
N ILE A 141 5.00 -9.46 -3.22
CA ILE A 141 6.45 -9.31 -3.14
C ILE A 141 6.97 -8.61 -4.39
N SER A 142 7.90 -7.68 -4.23
CA SER A 142 8.63 -7.04 -5.31
C SER A 142 10.10 -6.97 -4.95
N PHE A 143 10.95 -7.29 -5.91
CA PHE A 143 12.40 -7.19 -5.85
C PHE A 143 12.88 -6.49 -7.10
N GLU A 144 13.71 -5.47 -6.94
CA GLU A 144 14.33 -4.72 -8.04
C GLU A 144 15.83 -4.63 -7.77
N TYR A 145 16.61 -4.91 -8.80
CA TYR A 145 18.05 -4.68 -8.83
C TYR A 145 18.39 -3.76 -9.99
N ASP A 146 19.13 -2.69 -9.69
CA ASP A 146 19.61 -1.72 -10.66
C ASP A 146 21.12 -1.68 -10.68
N HIS A 147 21.68 -1.73 -11.88
CA HIS A 147 23.07 -1.41 -12.15
C HIS A 147 23.15 -0.20 -13.08
N GLU A 148 23.74 0.89 -12.62
CA GLU A 148 23.95 2.10 -13.41
C GLU A 148 25.41 2.55 -13.32
N SER A 149 26.17 2.31 -14.39
CA SER A 149 27.53 2.78 -14.57
C SER A 149 27.62 3.79 -15.72
N ARG A 150 28.78 4.41 -15.92
CA ARG A 150 28.95 5.43 -16.96
C ARG A 150 28.61 4.94 -18.38
N ASN A 151 28.85 3.67 -18.68
CA ASN A 151 28.76 3.12 -20.03
C ASN A 151 27.70 1.98 -20.15
N LEU A 152 27.18 1.50 -19.05
CA LEU A 152 26.24 0.37 -19.03
C LEU A 152 25.21 0.56 -17.92
N GLY A 153 23.94 0.47 -18.27
CA GLY A 153 22.81 0.39 -17.34
C GLY A 153 21.97 -0.84 -17.66
N TRP A 154 21.58 -1.56 -16.65
CA TRP A 154 20.64 -2.67 -16.74
C TRP A 154 19.93 -2.85 -15.40
N TRP A 155 18.73 -3.42 -15.44
CA TRP A 155 17.93 -3.71 -14.26
C TRP A 155 17.30 -5.09 -14.37
N PHE A 156 16.94 -5.63 -13.22
CA PHE A 156 16.13 -6.84 -13.05
C PHE A 156 14.99 -6.53 -12.09
N ASP A 157 13.77 -6.84 -12.51
CA ASP A 157 12.55 -6.65 -11.71
C ASP A 157 11.81 -7.98 -11.60
N TYR A 158 11.38 -8.31 -10.39
CA TYR A 158 10.52 -9.44 -10.08
C TYR A 158 9.35 -8.97 -9.24
N GLU A 159 8.15 -9.34 -9.64
CA GLU A 159 6.92 -9.01 -8.92
C GLU A 159 6.01 -10.22 -8.89
N GLU A 160 5.45 -10.51 -7.72
CA GLU A 160 4.44 -11.54 -7.51
C GLU A 160 3.31 -10.99 -6.66
N ILE A 161 2.09 -11.13 -7.16
CA ILE A 161 0.85 -10.69 -6.51
C ILE A 161 -0.06 -11.90 -6.41
N SER A 162 -0.49 -12.27 -5.22
CA SER A 162 -1.51 -13.31 -5.06
C SER A 162 -2.89 -12.80 -5.47
N ASP A 163 -3.75 -13.68 -5.97
CA ASP A 163 -5.10 -13.35 -6.45
C ASP A 163 -5.97 -12.66 -5.39
N ASN A 164 -5.70 -12.92 -4.13
CA ASN A 164 -6.42 -12.38 -2.99
C ASN A 164 -5.77 -11.12 -2.36
N PHE A 165 -4.70 -10.60 -2.92
CA PHE A 165 -4.11 -9.36 -2.41
C PHE A 165 -5.00 -8.16 -2.72
N ARG A 166 -5.28 -7.33 -1.71
CA ARG A 166 -6.06 -6.07 -1.84
C ARG A 166 -5.39 -4.94 -1.08
N ALA A 167 -5.28 -3.80 -1.73
CA ALA A 167 -4.81 -2.53 -1.16
C ALA A 167 -5.87 -1.46 -1.48
N ASP A 168 -6.88 -1.35 -0.63
CA ASP A 168 -8.09 -0.55 -0.88
C ASP A 168 -7.93 0.92 -0.46
N LEU A 169 -6.70 1.37 -0.21
CA LEU A 169 -6.43 2.70 0.31
C LEU A 169 -5.47 3.49 -0.55
#